data_7359440ec8fb545235da2b9b5a3fdd65
#
_entry.id   7359440ec8fb545235da2b9b5a3fdd65
#
_cell.length_a   1.000
_cell.length_b   1.000
_cell.length_c   1.000
_cell.angle_alpha   90.00
_cell.angle_beta   90.00
_cell.angle_gamma   90.00
#
_symmetry.space_group_name_H-M   'P 1'
#
loop_
_entity.id
_entity.type
_entity.pdbx_description
1 polymer ?
#
loop_
_entity_poly.entity_id
_entity_poly.type
_entity_poly.pdbx_seq_one_letter_code
_entity_poly.pdbx_strand_id
1 'polypeptide(L)'
;MKKLLIIFFSIFILSTNFAFSDGHAIKKEGFFSKDFKVTQLSTIQNPENKIVLINNHGQNNLDGTQKDCTTVDQVRNRLSLIDQEVNGKKIMVYNLCAHKIKGDMGKAWWISKKPYVGKSKLDRRVEQNLELVEKLVSLGIPRKQVFVTGHSCGGLTTLMFFARHPEKAGGGIAYAPACFDKLSKKYKVKKKGLDEALARFKKKKPAQFDLRAKYNDEILNQVKTPLLVFTHPKDTFEGLTSDWLDNVEGMNRIVISTDYKINGKECFKLGKKSTDKFPVNDGHQMDQATCFQEYNPEILNYIKSRI
;
A
#
# COMPACT_ATOMS: atom_id res chain seq x y z
N MET A 1 -19.62 -67.09 -18.58
CA MET A 1 -19.53 -65.69 -18.98
C MET A 1 -19.63 -64.84 -17.77
N LYS A 2 -18.47 -64.35 -17.24
CA LYS A 2 -18.42 -63.47 -16.06
C LYS A 2 -18.36 -62.01 -16.53
N LYS A 3 -19.43 -61.24 -16.23
CA LYS A 3 -19.46 -59.80 -16.51
C LYS A 3 -18.60 -59.06 -15.49
N LEU A 4 -17.55 -58.43 -15.97
CA LEU A 4 -16.65 -57.56 -15.19
C LEU A 4 -17.32 -56.19 -15.04
N LEU A 5 -17.71 -55.81 -13.84
CA LEU A 5 -18.29 -54.51 -13.50
C LEU A 5 -17.14 -53.56 -13.19
N ILE A 6 -16.83 -52.63 -14.10
CA ILE A 6 -15.84 -51.58 -13.90
C ILE A 6 -16.55 -50.42 -13.22
N ILE A 7 -16.27 -50.21 -11.93
CA ILE A 7 -16.76 -49.05 -11.17
C ILE A 7 -15.76 -47.92 -11.42
N PHE A 8 -16.15 -46.91 -12.19
CA PHE A 8 -15.46 -45.66 -12.32
C PHE A 8 -15.64 -44.84 -11.02
N PHE A 9 -14.61 -44.77 -10.17
CA PHE A 9 -14.56 -43.84 -9.09
C PHE A 9 -14.17 -42.47 -9.65
N SER A 10 -15.12 -41.61 -9.92
CA SER A 10 -14.89 -40.20 -10.25
C SER A 10 -14.47 -39.50 -8.95
N ILE A 11 -13.18 -39.28 -8.79
CA ILE A 11 -12.66 -38.41 -7.73
C ILE A 11 -13.05 -36.97 -8.07
N PHE A 12 -14.15 -36.53 -7.46
CA PHE A 12 -14.54 -35.14 -7.45
C PHE A 12 -13.52 -34.41 -6.55
N ILE A 13 -12.47 -33.82 -7.15
CA ILE A 13 -11.63 -32.86 -6.46
C ILE A 13 -12.51 -31.62 -6.23
N LEU A 14 -13.13 -31.56 -5.06
CA LEU A 14 -13.73 -30.34 -4.55
C LEU A 14 -12.61 -29.32 -4.32
N SER A 15 -12.29 -28.56 -5.37
CA SER A 15 -11.57 -27.30 -5.21
C SER A 15 -12.48 -26.39 -4.38
N THR A 16 -12.29 -26.40 -3.07
CA THR A 16 -12.87 -25.42 -2.16
C THR A 16 -12.31 -24.05 -2.54
N ASN A 17 -12.95 -23.41 -3.50
CA ASN A 17 -12.77 -21.97 -3.71
C ASN A 17 -13.29 -21.29 -2.46
N PHE A 18 -12.39 -20.98 -1.53
CA PHE A 18 -12.71 -20.05 -0.45
C PHE A 18 -13.04 -18.71 -1.11
N ALA A 19 -14.32 -18.44 -1.29
CA ALA A 19 -14.81 -17.12 -1.62
C ALA A 19 -14.61 -16.26 -0.38
N PHE A 20 -13.45 -15.60 -0.30
CA PHE A 20 -13.24 -14.56 0.71
C PHE A 20 -14.16 -13.40 0.37
N SER A 21 -14.99 -13.02 1.31
CA SER A 21 -15.83 -11.84 1.26
C SER A 21 -14.95 -10.61 1.09
N ASP A 22 -15.17 -9.87 0.00
CA ASP A 22 -14.47 -8.63 -0.30
C ASP A 22 -14.61 -7.62 0.83
N GLY A 23 -13.52 -6.91 1.15
CA GLY A 23 -13.52 -5.86 2.17
C GLY A 23 -13.45 -6.35 3.61
N HIS A 24 -13.17 -7.65 3.86
CA HIS A 24 -13.02 -8.14 5.23
C HIS A 24 -11.79 -7.53 5.90
N ALA A 25 -12.02 -6.89 7.06
CA ALA A 25 -10.97 -6.25 7.85
C ALA A 25 -10.06 -7.27 8.54
N ILE A 26 -8.75 -7.05 8.45
CA ILE A 26 -7.74 -7.83 9.16
C ILE A 26 -7.31 -7.04 10.39
N LYS A 27 -7.67 -7.52 11.58
CA LYS A 27 -7.53 -6.79 12.86
C LYS A 27 -6.29 -7.15 13.66
N LYS A 28 -5.41 -8.00 13.10
CA LYS A 28 -4.22 -8.49 13.79
C LYS A 28 -2.95 -7.97 13.13
N GLU A 29 -2.05 -7.49 13.97
CA GLU A 29 -0.68 -7.16 13.59
C GLU A 29 0.18 -8.42 13.60
N GLY A 30 1.10 -8.53 12.62
CA GLY A 30 2.01 -9.66 12.52
C GLY A 30 2.31 -10.07 11.07
N PHE A 31 2.98 -11.21 10.91
CA PHE A 31 3.30 -11.75 9.59
C PHE A 31 2.10 -12.45 8.96
N PHE A 32 1.84 -12.12 7.71
CA PHE A 32 0.85 -12.82 6.90
C PHE A 32 1.35 -14.18 6.40
N SER A 33 0.42 -15.13 6.31
CA SER A 33 0.53 -16.27 5.41
C SER A 33 -0.27 -16.02 4.12
N LYS A 34 -0.05 -16.84 3.09
CA LYS A 34 -0.77 -16.73 1.80
C LYS A 34 -2.29 -16.91 1.92
N ASP A 35 -2.75 -17.60 2.97
CA ASP A 35 -4.16 -17.81 3.29
C ASP A 35 -4.74 -16.75 4.25
N PHE A 36 -4.11 -15.56 4.32
CA PHE A 36 -4.52 -14.40 5.13
C PHE A 36 -4.49 -14.61 6.65
N LYS A 37 -3.89 -15.68 7.16
CA LYS A 37 -3.65 -15.81 8.59
C LYS A 37 -2.53 -14.88 9.02
N VAL A 38 -2.61 -14.39 10.25
CA VAL A 38 -1.60 -13.50 10.82
C VAL A 38 -1.00 -14.18 12.05
N THR A 39 0.33 -14.35 12.03
CA THR A 39 1.13 -14.86 13.14
C THR A 39 1.86 -13.71 13.83
N GLN A 40 1.96 -13.79 15.16
CA GLN A 40 2.65 -12.74 15.91
C GLN A 40 4.16 -12.74 15.62
N LEU A 41 4.77 -11.56 15.79
CA LEU A 41 6.20 -11.41 15.74
C LEU A 41 6.82 -12.06 16.99
N SER A 42 7.34 -13.27 16.83
CA SER A 42 8.07 -13.98 17.87
C SER A 42 9.53 -14.17 17.46
N THR A 43 9.93 -15.36 17.20
CA THR A 43 11.25 -15.71 16.65
C THR A 43 11.19 -15.84 15.14
N ILE A 44 12.15 -15.25 14.45
CA ILE A 44 12.33 -15.42 13.00
C ILE A 44 13.49 -16.38 12.81
N GLN A 45 13.21 -17.50 12.17
CA GLN A 45 14.28 -18.47 11.84
C GLN A 45 15.07 -17.97 10.61
N ASN A 46 16.41 -18.05 10.69
CA ASN A 46 17.34 -17.62 9.64
C ASN A 46 17.02 -16.20 9.15
N PRO A 47 17.05 -15.20 10.06
CA PRO A 47 16.62 -13.83 9.74
C PRO A 47 17.45 -13.20 8.62
N GLU A 48 18.71 -13.57 8.47
CA GLU A 48 19.62 -13.11 7.41
C GLU A 48 19.15 -13.53 6.00
N ASN A 49 18.31 -14.57 5.91
CA ASN A 49 17.73 -15.10 4.68
C ASN A 49 16.28 -14.64 4.45
N LYS A 50 15.85 -13.57 5.14
CA LYS A 50 14.50 -13.01 5.02
C LYS A 50 14.52 -11.58 4.51
N ILE A 51 13.57 -11.26 3.66
CA ILE A 51 13.23 -9.89 3.26
C ILE A 51 11.86 -9.61 3.87
N VAL A 52 11.72 -8.51 4.59
CA VAL A 52 10.45 -8.15 5.23
C VAL A 52 9.86 -6.92 4.54
N LEU A 53 8.63 -7.06 4.02
CA LEU A 53 7.81 -5.96 3.54
C LEU A 53 6.83 -5.55 4.64
N ILE A 54 7.01 -4.39 5.26
CA ILE A 54 6.08 -3.83 6.22
C ILE A 54 4.91 -3.22 5.45
N ASN A 55 3.71 -3.80 5.59
CA ASN A 55 2.51 -3.30 4.93
C ASN A 55 1.79 -2.27 5.79
N ASN A 56 1.75 -1.03 5.31
CA ASN A 56 0.97 0.05 5.87
C ASN A 56 -0.39 0.11 5.16
N HIS A 57 -1.46 0.02 5.92
CA HIS A 57 -2.83 0.09 5.38
C HIS A 57 -3.22 1.49 4.92
N GLY A 58 -4.19 1.58 4.01
CA GLY A 58 -4.82 2.82 3.61
C GLY A 58 -5.63 3.48 4.74
N GLN A 59 -6.49 4.41 4.38
CA GLN A 59 -7.43 4.99 5.34
C GLN A 59 -8.56 4.00 5.63
N ASN A 60 -8.45 3.27 6.72
CA ASN A 60 -9.54 2.51 7.32
C ASN A 60 -9.91 3.21 8.61
N ASN A 61 -11.19 3.42 8.86
CA ASN A 61 -11.79 3.97 10.08
C ASN A 61 -10.80 4.44 11.17
N LEU A 62 -10.03 5.46 10.82
CA LEU A 62 -8.99 6.02 11.70
C LEU A 62 -9.59 6.84 12.86
N ASP A 63 -10.86 6.61 13.20
CA ASP A 63 -11.52 7.28 14.32
C ASP A 63 -11.06 6.74 15.69
N GLY A 64 -10.12 5.82 15.69
CA GLY A 64 -9.54 5.26 16.90
C GLY A 64 -10.44 4.26 17.62
N THR A 65 -11.61 3.92 17.09
CA THR A 65 -12.55 2.98 17.73
C THR A 65 -12.38 1.55 17.23
N GLN A 66 -11.85 1.36 16.01
CA GLN A 66 -11.67 0.04 15.41
C GLN A 66 -10.19 -0.34 15.30
N LYS A 67 -9.91 -1.60 15.61
CA LYS A 67 -8.58 -2.22 15.47
C LYS A 67 -8.33 -2.72 14.05
N ASP A 68 -8.91 -2.08 13.04
CA ASP A 68 -8.72 -2.48 11.66
C ASP A 68 -7.38 -1.98 11.17
N CYS A 69 -6.56 -2.88 10.66
CA CYS A 69 -5.21 -2.56 10.18
C CYS A 69 -5.19 -2.48 8.67
N THR A 70 -5.83 -3.42 8.00
CA THR A 70 -5.95 -3.47 6.55
C THR A 70 -7.21 -4.25 6.17
N THR A 71 -7.54 -4.26 4.89
CA THR A 71 -8.51 -5.19 4.31
C THR A 71 -7.79 -6.20 3.42
N VAL A 72 -8.44 -7.32 3.15
CA VAL A 72 -7.91 -8.36 2.25
C VAL A 72 -7.52 -7.76 0.90
N ASP A 73 -8.35 -6.88 0.34
CA ASP A 73 -8.09 -6.28 -0.96
C ASP A 73 -6.84 -5.41 -0.97
N GLN A 74 -6.66 -4.57 0.07
CA GLN A 74 -5.52 -3.65 0.16
C GLN A 74 -4.17 -4.34 0.30
N VAL A 75 -4.12 -5.60 0.68
CA VAL A 75 -2.87 -6.34 0.88
C VAL A 75 -2.63 -7.40 -0.19
N ARG A 76 -3.62 -7.69 -1.03
CA ARG A 76 -3.61 -8.80 -2.01
C ARG A 76 -2.32 -8.87 -2.85
N ASN A 77 -1.89 -7.76 -3.41
CA ASN A 77 -0.65 -7.74 -4.21
C ASN A 77 0.56 -8.12 -3.34
N ARG A 78 0.68 -7.56 -2.12
CA ARG A 78 1.81 -7.87 -1.22
C ARG A 78 1.83 -9.34 -0.83
N LEU A 79 0.66 -9.97 -0.66
CA LEU A 79 0.58 -11.41 -0.35
C LEU A 79 1.07 -12.29 -1.51
N SER A 80 0.95 -11.82 -2.76
CA SER A 80 1.49 -12.55 -3.92
C SER A 80 3.01 -12.62 -3.93
N LEU A 81 3.66 -11.75 -3.16
CA LEU A 81 5.12 -11.73 -3.02
C LEU A 81 5.63 -12.65 -1.91
N ILE A 82 4.76 -13.17 -1.04
CA ILE A 82 5.17 -14.08 0.04
C ILE A 82 5.84 -15.32 -0.54
N ASP A 83 6.98 -15.71 0.03
CA ASP A 83 7.86 -16.81 -0.39
C ASP A 83 8.48 -16.64 -1.79
N GLN A 84 8.28 -15.51 -2.48
CA GLN A 84 9.12 -15.15 -3.61
C GLN A 84 10.56 -14.96 -3.12
N GLU A 85 11.53 -15.28 -3.97
CA GLU A 85 12.94 -15.19 -3.62
C GLU A 85 13.66 -14.09 -4.40
N VAL A 86 14.50 -13.35 -3.69
CA VAL A 86 15.44 -12.38 -4.28
C VAL A 86 16.83 -12.66 -3.70
N ASN A 87 17.80 -12.97 -4.54
CA ASN A 87 19.16 -13.34 -4.14
C ASN A 87 19.18 -14.47 -3.07
N GLY A 88 18.32 -15.49 -3.24
CA GLY A 88 18.19 -16.61 -2.29
C GLY A 88 17.50 -16.27 -0.96
N LYS A 89 16.92 -15.09 -0.84
CA LYS A 89 16.23 -14.63 0.37
C LYS A 89 14.73 -14.59 0.15
N LYS A 90 13.95 -15.15 1.10
CA LYS A 90 12.50 -15.26 1.02
C LYS A 90 11.80 -14.01 1.51
N ILE A 91 10.80 -13.56 0.76
CA ILE A 91 9.96 -12.42 1.14
C ILE A 91 8.91 -12.84 2.16
N MET A 92 8.79 -12.05 3.21
CA MET A 92 7.74 -12.09 4.23
C MET A 92 7.00 -10.76 4.24
N VAL A 93 5.71 -10.76 4.53
CA VAL A 93 4.91 -9.53 4.63
C VAL A 93 4.41 -9.37 6.06
N TYR A 94 4.74 -8.25 6.69
CA TYR A 94 4.29 -7.88 8.02
C TYR A 94 3.16 -6.86 7.95
N ASN A 95 2.03 -7.15 8.56
CA ASN A 95 0.90 -6.24 8.66
C ASN A 95 1.08 -5.30 9.84
N LEU A 96 1.38 -4.04 9.60
CA LEU A 96 1.44 -3.01 10.62
C LEU A 96 0.06 -2.40 10.84
N CYS A 97 -0.44 -2.48 12.06
CA CYS A 97 -1.67 -1.82 12.47
C CYS A 97 -1.38 -0.44 13.05
N ALA A 98 -2.09 0.58 12.60
CA ALA A 98 -1.98 1.89 13.20
C ALA A 98 -2.46 1.85 14.66
N HIS A 99 -1.61 2.25 15.61
CA HIS A 99 -1.97 2.27 17.01
C HIS A 99 -3.12 3.24 17.28
N LYS A 100 -4.05 2.81 18.10
CA LYS A 100 -5.09 3.68 18.65
C LYS A 100 -4.45 4.56 19.71
N ILE A 101 -4.53 5.88 19.53
CA ILE A 101 -4.04 6.82 20.53
C ILE A 101 -5.25 7.56 21.11
N LYS A 102 -5.42 7.45 22.43
CA LYS A 102 -6.45 8.17 23.18
C LYS A 102 -6.17 9.67 23.01
N GLY A 103 -7.19 10.44 22.64
CA GLY A 103 -7.02 11.86 22.36
C GLY A 103 -6.52 12.17 20.95
N ASP A 104 -6.34 11.18 20.10
CA ASP A 104 -6.05 11.40 18.70
C ASP A 104 -7.17 12.21 18.06
N MET A 105 -6.80 13.18 17.24
CA MET A 105 -7.78 14.10 16.62
C MET A 105 -8.71 13.40 15.62
N GLY A 106 -8.83 12.09 15.66
CA GLY A 106 -9.84 11.29 15.00
C GLY A 106 -10.36 11.90 13.69
N LYS A 107 -11.66 12.06 13.58
CA LYS A 107 -12.30 12.80 12.48
C LYS A 107 -11.99 14.29 12.49
N ALA A 108 -11.55 14.87 13.62
CA ALA A 108 -11.42 16.32 13.78
C ALA A 108 -10.40 16.91 12.79
N TRP A 109 -9.25 16.27 12.56
CA TRP A 109 -8.29 16.79 11.61
C TRP A 109 -8.75 16.71 10.14
N TRP A 110 -9.65 15.78 9.80
CA TRP A 110 -10.26 15.68 8.47
C TRP A 110 -11.25 16.81 8.17
N ILE A 111 -11.92 17.30 9.19
CA ILE A 111 -12.99 18.29 9.04
C ILE A 111 -12.64 19.64 9.66
N SER A 112 -11.56 19.74 10.42
CA SER A 112 -11.16 20.97 11.07
C SER A 112 -10.86 22.06 10.05
N LYS A 113 -11.38 23.26 10.30
CA LYS A 113 -11.04 24.49 9.58
C LYS A 113 -9.84 25.21 10.22
N LYS A 114 -9.40 24.75 11.40
CA LYS A 114 -8.26 25.34 12.12
C LYS A 114 -6.97 24.65 11.67
N PRO A 115 -5.84 25.36 11.67
CA PRO A 115 -4.53 24.73 11.46
C PRO A 115 -4.33 23.57 12.44
N TYR A 116 -3.68 22.52 11.97
CA TYR A 116 -3.35 21.40 12.82
C TYR A 116 -2.11 21.71 13.67
N VAL A 117 -2.22 21.45 14.96
CA VAL A 117 -1.11 21.60 15.90
C VAL A 117 -0.78 20.24 16.50
N GLY A 118 0.48 19.85 16.44
CA GLY A 118 0.99 18.60 16.99
C GLY A 118 1.26 17.52 15.93
N LYS A 119 1.37 16.28 16.38
CA LYS A 119 1.64 15.13 15.49
C LYS A 119 0.36 14.62 14.85
N SER A 120 0.36 14.49 13.54
CA SER A 120 -0.73 13.85 12.81
C SER A 120 -0.72 12.34 12.99
N LYS A 121 -1.78 11.66 12.56
CA LYS A 121 -1.80 10.19 12.47
C LYS A 121 -0.73 9.64 11.53
N LEU A 122 -0.40 10.36 10.47
CA LEU A 122 0.66 9.98 9.55
C LEU A 122 2.03 10.09 10.22
N ASP A 123 2.29 11.17 10.97
CA ASP A 123 3.52 11.33 11.74
C ASP A 123 3.73 10.14 12.69
N ARG A 124 2.68 9.74 13.39
CA ARG A 124 2.72 8.60 14.32
C ARG A 124 2.94 7.26 13.61
N ARG A 125 2.37 7.06 12.42
CA ARG A 125 2.65 5.87 11.62
C ARG A 125 4.11 5.82 11.17
N VAL A 126 4.70 6.95 10.85
CA VAL A 126 6.15 7.01 10.55
C VAL A 126 6.96 6.54 11.74
N GLU A 127 6.64 7.01 12.95
CA GLU A 127 7.30 6.58 14.19
C GLU A 127 7.11 5.07 14.44
N GLN A 128 5.90 4.55 14.28
CA GLN A 128 5.61 3.12 14.43
C GLN A 128 6.37 2.25 13.41
N ASN A 129 6.54 2.74 12.18
CA ASN A 129 7.38 2.04 11.20
C ASN A 129 8.83 2.00 11.65
N LEU A 130 9.35 3.10 12.20
CA LEU A 130 10.72 3.14 12.72
C LEU A 130 10.90 2.15 13.88
N GLU A 131 9.99 2.15 14.84
CA GLU A 131 10.01 1.21 15.97
C GLU A 131 9.99 -0.25 15.49
N LEU A 132 9.13 -0.56 14.50
CA LEU A 132 9.06 -1.91 13.93
C LEU A 132 10.32 -2.28 13.16
N VAL A 133 10.88 -1.37 12.38
CA VAL A 133 12.15 -1.60 11.66
C VAL A 133 13.26 -1.91 12.65
N GLU A 134 13.43 -1.11 13.70
CA GLU A 134 14.46 -1.34 14.72
C GLU A 134 14.24 -2.68 15.45
N LYS A 135 12.99 -3.05 15.71
CA LYS A 135 12.65 -4.35 16.28
C LYS A 135 12.99 -5.51 15.34
N LEU A 136 12.69 -5.42 14.05
CA LEU A 136 13.04 -6.45 13.08
C LEU A 136 14.56 -6.61 12.96
N VAL A 137 15.30 -5.49 12.97
CA VAL A 137 16.76 -5.51 12.95
C VAL A 137 17.32 -6.14 14.23
N SER A 138 16.75 -5.86 15.40
CA SER A 138 17.17 -6.50 16.67
C SER A 138 16.90 -8.01 16.71
N LEU A 139 15.98 -8.50 15.88
CA LEU A 139 15.71 -9.93 15.69
C LEU A 139 16.61 -10.58 14.63
N GLY A 140 17.59 -9.83 14.09
CA GLY A 140 18.61 -10.32 13.17
C GLY A 140 18.31 -10.12 11.68
N ILE A 141 17.19 -9.48 11.30
CA ILE A 141 16.94 -9.11 9.91
C ILE A 141 17.93 -7.99 9.50
N PRO A 142 18.75 -8.17 8.47
CA PRO A 142 19.61 -7.09 7.99
C PRO A 142 18.77 -5.88 7.56
N ARG A 143 19.17 -4.68 7.99
CA ARG A 143 18.43 -3.43 7.74
C ARG A 143 18.08 -3.23 6.26
N LYS A 144 18.99 -3.56 5.34
CA LYS A 144 18.76 -3.50 3.89
C LYS A 144 17.69 -4.45 3.38
N GLN A 145 17.31 -5.46 4.17
CA GLN A 145 16.27 -6.43 3.83
C GLN A 145 14.89 -6.07 4.41
N VAL A 146 14.76 -4.93 5.10
CA VAL A 146 13.49 -4.39 5.57
C VAL A 146 13.00 -3.31 4.63
N PHE A 147 11.80 -3.46 4.09
CA PHE A 147 11.16 -2.50 3.19
C PHE A 147 9.87 -1.98 3.79
N VAL A 148 9.65 -0.68 3.69
CA VAL A 148 8.37 -0.05 4.09
C VAL A 148 7.48 0.02 2.86
N THR A 149 6.26 -0.52 2.94
CA THR A 149 5.31 -0.50 1.83
C THR A 149 3.94 0.00 2.28
N GLY A 150 3.13 0.48 1.34
CA GLY A 150 1.78 0.87 1.72
C GLY A 150 0.93 1.38 0.57
N HIS A 151 -0.38 1.31 0.79
CA HIS A 151 -1.41 1.81 -0.12
C HIS A 151 -2.05 3.08 0.42
N SER A 152 -2.40 4.03 -0.44
CA SER A 152 -3.16 5.23 -0.06
C SER A 152 -2.44 6.03 1.05
N CYS A 153 -3.07 6.23 2.21
CA CYS A 153 -2.41 6.82 3.38
C CYS A 153 -1.16 6.04 3.82
N GLY A 154 -1.15 4.71 3.64
CA GLY A 154 0.05 3.89 3.87
C GLY A 154 1.15 4.19 2.87
N GLY A 155 0.80 4.43 1.60
CA GLY A 155 1.75 4.87 0.57
C GLY A 155 2.38 6.22 0.91
N LEU A 156 1.56 7.21 1.33
CA LEU A 156 2.08 8.49 1.79
C LEU A 156 2.95 8.34 3.05
N THR A 157 2.57 7.45 3.99
CA THR A 157 3.41 7.13 5.17
C THR A 157 4.76 6.58 4.74
N THR A 158 4.79 5.71 3.71
CA THR A 158 6.05 5.17 3.16
C THR A 158 6.97 6.29 2.67
N LEU A 159 6.44 7.23 1.88
CA LEU A 159 7.23 8.36 1.37
C LEU A 159 7.74 9.24 2.52
N MET A 160 6.89 9.57 3.50
CA MET A 160 7.26 10.35 4.67
C MET A 160 8.29 9.64 5.55
N PHE A 161 8.23 8.29 5.65
CA PHE A 161 9.23 7.52 6.38
C PHE A 161 10.63 7.78 5.81
N PHE A 162 10.78 7.71 4.49
CA PHE A 162 12.09 7.93 3.85
C PHE A 162 12.51 9.40 3.76
N ALA A 163 11.58 10.33 3.83
CA ALA A 163 11.92 11.74 4.01
C ALA A 163 12.57 12.00 5.38
N ARG A 164 12.15 11.29 6.42
CA ARG A 164 12.63 11.49 7.80
C ARG A 164 13.72 10.52 8.21
N HIS A 165 13.75 9.33 7.62
CA HIS A 165 14.61 8.22 8.01
C HIS A 165 15.21 7.52 6.79
N PRO A 166 16.01 8.22 5.95
CA PRO A 166 16.42 7.74 4.63
C PRO A 166 17.23 6.43 4.66
N GLU A 167 17.97 6.17 5.72
CA GLU A 167 18.85 4.99 5.84
C GLU A 167 18.34 3.93 6.82
N LYS A 168 17.13 4.11 7.35
CA LYS A 168 16.60 3.22 8.39
C LYS A 168 15.99 1.93 7.86
N ALA A 169 15.79 1.81 6.54
CA ALA A 169 15.31 0.59 5.88
C ALA A 169 15.96 0.44 4.50
N GLY A 170 15.82 -0.72 3.88
CA GLY A 170 16.39 -1.02 2.57
C GLY A 170 15.77 -0.22 1.44
N GLY A 171 14.47 0.06 1.51
CA GLY A 171 13.76 0.83 0.50
C GLY A 171 12.26 0.92 0.77
N GLY A 172 11.54 1.64 -0.10
CA GLY A 172 10.10 1.85 0.03
C GLY A 172 9.35 1.59 -1.25
N ILE A 173 8.13 1.04 -1.12
CA ILE A 173 7.23 0.79 -2.24
C ILE A 173 5.87 1.40 -1.91
N ALA A 174 5.47 2.45 -2.62
CA ALA A 174 4.22 3.16 -2.39
C ALA A 174 3.21 2.93 -3.53
N TYR A 175 1.99 2.62 -3.16
CA TYR A 175 0.88 2.38 -4.09
C TYR A 175 -0.18 3.47 -3.90
N ALA A 176 -0.47 4.23 -4.96
CA ALA A 176 -1.43 5.33 -4.95
C ALA A 176 -1.30 6.23 -3.71
N PRO A 177 -0.10 6.81 -3.44
CA PRO A 177 0.15 7.54 -2.21
C PRO A 177 -0.76 8.77 -2.11
N ALA A 178 -1.75 8.71 -1.23
CA ALA A 178 -2.73 9.77 -1.00
C ALA A 178 -3.38 9.60 0.37
N CYS A 179 -3.60 10.68 1.11
CA CYS A 179 -4.26 10.59 2.42
C CYS A 179 -5.22 11.74 2.71
N PHE A 180 -5.44 12.62 1.76
CA PHE A 180 -6.30 13.78 1.92
C PHE A 180 -7.59 13.62 1.09
N ASP A 181 -8.37 14.67 0.93
CA ASP A 181 -9.64 14.61 0.19
C ASP A 181 -9.41 14.16 -1.28
N LYS A 182 -10.45 13.71 -1.95
CA LYS A 182 -10.42 13.28 -3.36
C LYS A 182 -10.16 14.47 -4.30
N LEU A 183 -8.91 14.94 -4.31
CA LEU A 183 -8.50 16.18 -4.99
C LEU A 183 -8.82 16.12 -6.49
N SER A 184 -8.39 15.08 -7.18
CA SER A 184 -8.59 14.93 -8.61
C SER A 184 -10.07 14.95 -9.02
N LYS A 185 -10.92 14.20 -8.31
CA LYS A 185 -12.35 14.06 -8.64
C LYS A 185 -13.19 15.20 -8.07
N LYS A 186 -13.09 15.47 -6.77
CA LYS A 186 -14.01 16.37 -6.04
C LYS A 186 -13.81 17.83 -6.43
N TYR A 187 -12.58 18.21 -6.70
CA TYR A 187 -12.24 19.57 -7.09
C TYR A 187 -12.11 19.74 -8.60
N LYS A 188 -12.37 18.65 -9.36
CA LYS A 188 -12.49 18.66 -10.82
C LYS A 188 -11.22 19.13 -11.53
N VAL A 189 -10.04 18.62 -11.12
CA VAL A 189 -8.74 19.01 -11.69
C VAL A 189 -8.75 18.92 -13.21
N LYS A 190 -9.25 17.83 -13.82
CA LYS A 190 -9.34 17.68 -15.27
C LYS A 190 -10.10 18.82 -15.97
N LYS A 191 -11.14 19.37 -15.32
CA LYS A 191 -12.00 20.42 -15.91
C LYS A 191 -11.53 21.82 -15.60
N LYS A 192 -10.94 22.03 -14.44
CA LYS A 192 -10.67 23.34 -13.85
C LYS A 192 -9.19 23.72 -13.84
N GLY A 193 -8.31 22.76 -14.09
CA GLY A 193 -6.87 22.89 -13.87
C GLY A 193 -6.48 22.68 -12.41
N LEU A 194 -5.18 22.50 -12.20
CA LEU A 194 -4.61 22.18 -10.89
C LEU A 194 -4.75 23.36 -9.92
N ASP A 195 -4.39 24.57 -10.34
CA ASP A 195 -4.36 25.76 -9.47
C ASP A 195 -5.75 26.11 -8.92
N GLU A 196 -6.78 26.13 -9.78
CA GLU A 196 -8.16 26.37 -9.33
C GLU A 196 -8.62 25.26 -8.38
N ALA A 197 -8.30 24.01 -8.67
CA ALA A 197 -8.66 22.88 -7.80
C ALA A 197 -7.99 23.01 -6.43
N LEU A 198 -6.72 23.35 -6.35
CA LEU A 198 -5.98 23.59 -5.12
C LEU A 198 -6.54 24.77 -4.33
N ALA A 199 -6.84 25.89 -4.99
CA ALA A 199 -7.46 27.05 -4.34
C ALA A 199 -8.83 26.70 -3.72
N ARG A 200 -9.65 25.92 -4.43
CA ARG A 200 -10.94 25.40 -3.92
C ARG A 200 -10.75 24.42 -2.76
N PHE A 201 -9.75 23.57 -2.83
CA PHE A 201 -9.41 22.64 -1.74
C PHE A 201 -9.00 23.43 -0.50
N LYS A 202 -8.07 24.36 -0.63
CA LYS A 202 -7.64 25.27 0.46
C LYS A 202 -8.82 25.97 1.12
N LYS A 203 -9.73 26.56 0.31
CA LYS A 203 -10.93 27.24 0.83
C LYS A 203 -11.85 26.29 1.61
N LYS A 204 -12.01 25.03 1.16
CA LYS A 204 -12.96 24.08 1.77
C LYS A 204 -12.36 23.28 2.92
N LYS A 205 -11.09 22.98 2.88
CA LYS A 205 -10.37 22.08 3.80
C LYS A 205 -8.96 22.61 4.12
N PRO A 206 -8.84 23.82 4.71
CA PRO A 206 -7.56 24.49 4.89
C PRO A 206 -6.55 23.63 5.65
N ALA A 207 -6.95 23.01 6.77
CA ALA A 207 -6.04 22.17 7.56
C ALA A 207 -5.51 20.96 6.80
N GLN A 208 -6.33 20.34 5.95
CA GLN A 208 -5.85 19.22 5.10
C GLN A 208 -4.96 19.72 3.98
N PHE A 209 -5.27 20.87 3.41
CA PHE A 209 -4.45 21.49 2.38
C PHE A 209 -3.05 21.83 2.93
N ASP A 210 -2.98 22.46 4.09
CA ASP A 210 -1.71 22.85 4.71
C ASP A 210 -0.87 21.64 5.08
N LEU A 211 -1.48 20.58 5.63
CA LEU A 211 -0.78 19.32 5.91
C LEU A 211 -0.28 18.63 4.64
N ARG A 212 -1.12 18.61 3.58
CA ARG A 212 -0.70 18.04 2.30
C ARG A 212 0.50 18.82 1.73
N ALA A 213 0.44 20.13 1.73
CA ALA A 213 1.52 20.98 1.26
C ALA A 213 2.80 20.73 2.05
N LYS A 214 2.71 20.71 3.39
CA LYS A 214 3.84 20.42 4.29
C LYS A 214 4.49 19.06 3.96
N TYR A 215 3.69 17.99 3.81
CA TYR A 215 4.23 16.65 3.58
C TYR A 215 4.80 16.49 2.18
N ASN A 216 4.17 17.09 1.17
CA ASN A 216 4.71 17.08 -0.18
C ASN A 216 6.05 17.82 -0.25
N ASP A 217 6.16 18.97 0.42
CA ASP A 217 7.42 19.74 0.53
C ASP A 217 8.50 18.94 1.27
N GLU A 218 8.15 18.30 2.37
CA GLU A 218 9.06 17.45 3.13
C GLU A 218 9.57 16.27 2.29
N ILE A 219 8.68 15.59 1.55
CA ILE A 219 9.05 14.48 0.67
C ILE A 219 9.96 14.99 -0.46
N LEU A 220 9.58 16.09 -1.11
CA LEU A 220 10.33 16.67 -2.23
C LEU A 220 11.78 17.00 -1.84
N ASN A 221 11.97 17.56 -0.66
CA ASN A 221 13.26 18.09 -0.25
C ASN A 221 14.12 17.08 0.52
N GLN A 222 13.51 16.09 1.18
CA GLN A 222 14.22 15.22 2.12
C GLN A 222 14.41 13.77 1.63
N VAL A 223 13.59 13.30 0.69
CA VAL A 223 13.78 11.93 0.16
C VAL A 223 15.06 11.89 -0.67
N LYS A 224 15.98 11.01 -0.27
CA LYS A 224 17.25 10.73 -0.96
C LYS A 224 17.42 9.24 -1.27
N THR A 225 16.62 8.39 -0.63
CA THR A 225 16.61 6.95 -0.88
C THR A 225 15.82 6.65 -2.13
N PRO A 226 16.33 5.83 -3.07
CA PRO A 226 15.54 5.38 -4.20
C PRO A 226 14.27 4.67 -3.75
N LEU A 227 13.11 5.11 -4.25
CA LEU A 227 11.79 4.58 -3.93
C LEU A 227 11.06 4.13 -5.18
N LEU A 228 10.24 3.09 -5.07
CA LEU A 228 9.34 2.63 -6.12
C LEU A 228 7.92 3.11 -5.83
N VAL A 229 7.32 3.86 -6.77
CA VAL A 229 5.99 4.43 -6.58
C VAL A 229 5.10 4.10 -7.77
N PHE A 230 3.93 3.55 -7.49
CA PHE A 230 2.90 3.29 -8.48
C PHE A 230 1.80 4.34 -8.37
N THR A 231 1.46 4.98 -9.49
CA THR A 231 0.37 5.96 -9.59
C THR A 231 -0.54 5.64 -10.76
N HIS A 232 -1.75 6.18 -10.75
CA HIS A 232 -2.71 5.98 -11.83
C HIS A 232 -3.44 7.30 -12.15
N PRO A 233 -3.53 7.76 -13.41
CA PRO A 233 -4.12 9.07 -13.76
C PRO A 233 -5.62 9.16 -13.46
N LYS A 234 -6.32 8.04 -13.35
CA LYS A 234 -7.73 7.98 -12.91
C LYS A 234 -7.92 7.76 -11.41
N ASP A 235 -6.86 7.88 -10.61
CA ASP A 235 -6.99 7.93 -9.15
C ASP A 235 -7.79 9.18 -8.76
N THR A 236 -8.90 8.97 -8.07
CA THR A 236 -9.81 10.05 -7.66
C THR A 236 -9.23 10.98 -6.60
N PHE A 237 -8.20 10.54 -5.87
CA PHE A 237 -7.50 11.37 -4.88
C PHE A 237 -6.42 12.23 -5.54
N GLU A 238 -5.31 11.65 -5.95
CA GLU A 238 -4.11 12.38 -6.40
C GLU A 238 -3.73 12.11 -7.87
N GLY A 239 -4.53 11.36 -8.66
CA GLY A 239 -4.13 10.87 -9.97
C GLY A 239 -3.62 11.94 -10.95
N LEU A 240 -4.29 13.10 -10.99
CA LEU A 240 -3.89 14.22 -11.85
C LEU A 240 -3.04 15.27 -11.12
N THR A 241 -2.60 14.97 -9.91
CA THR A 241 -1.84 15.91 -9.07
C THR A 241 -0.60 15.28 -8.48
N SER A 242 -0.19 14.11 -8.99
CA SER A 242 0.96 13.35 -8.51
C SER A 242 2.26 13.61 -9.28
N ASP A 243 2.23 14.45 -10.32
CA ASP A 243 3.41 14.69 -11.18
C ASP A 243 4.58 15.36 -10.45
N TRP A 244 4.30 16.01 -9.31
CA TRP A 244 5.37 16.53 -8.45
C TRP A 244 6.32 15.44 -7.93
N LEU A 245 5.87 14.17 -7.91
CA LEU A 245 6.71 13.03 -7.53
C LEU A 245 7.89 12.82 -8.49
N ASP A 246 7.77 13.25 -9.75
CA ASP A 246 8.84 13.14 -10.73
C ASP A 246 10.03 14.09 -10.42
N ASN A 247 9.81 15.08 -9.56
CA ASN A 247 10.83 16.01 -9.11
C ASN A 247 11.54 15.54 -7.83
N VAL A 248 11.13 14.40 -7.24
CA VAL A 248 11.76 13.84 -6.04
C VAL A 248 12.97 13.02 -6.46
N GLU A 249 14.13 13.35 -5.90
CA GLU A 249 15.39 12.66 -6.20
C GLU A 249 15.29 11.15 -5.91
N GLY A 250 15.72 10.32 -6.86
CA GLY A 250 15.69 8.85 -6.71
C GLY A 250 14.31 8.22 -6.79
N MET A 251 13.24 8.99 -7.08
CA MET A 251 11.90 8.43 -7.24
C MET A 251 11.78 7.67 -8.56
N ASN A 252 11.49 6.37 -8.48
CA ASN A 252 11.09 5.56 -9.61
C ASN A 252 9.56 5.47 -9.63
N ARG A 253 8.91 6.39 -10.35
CA ARG A 253 7.45 6.43 -10.48
C ARG A 253 6.99 5.67 -11.72
N ILE A 254 6.20 4.64 -11.52
CA ILE A 254 5.49 3.90 -12.58
C ILE A 254 4.07 4.44 -12.66
N VAL A 255 3.75 5.08 -13.76
CA VAL A 255 2.39 5.55 -14.06
C VAL A 255 1.64 4.43 -14.77
N ILE A 256 0.66 3.85 -14.08
CA ILE A 256 -0.15 2.76 -14.63
C ILE A 256 -1.21 3.34 -15.56
N SER A 257 -1.13 3.01 -16.83
CA SER A 257 -2.12 3.42 -17.83
C SER A 257 -3.36 2.52 -17.81
N THR A 258 -4.53 3.10 -18.11
CA THR A 258 -5.76 2.33 -18.37
C THR A 258 -5.65 1.47 -19.63
N ASP A 259 -4.72 1.80 -20.52
CA ASP A 259 -4.48 1.07 -21.76
C ASP A 259 -3.34 0.06 -21.61
N TYR A 260 -2.84 -0.08 -20.38
CA TYR A 260 -1.76 -1.02 -20.09
C TYR A 260 -2.21 -2.46 -20.36
N LYS A 261 -1.54 -3.07 -21.32
CA LYS A 261 -1.77 -4.46 -21.70
C LYS A 261 -0.56 -5.30 -21.30
N ILE A 262 -0.78 -6.33 -20.52
CA ILE A 262 0.22 -7.32 -20.20
C ILE A 262 -0.14 -8.58 -20.97
N ASN A 263 0.78 -9.09 -21.78
CA ASN A 263 0.56 -10.24 -22.64
C ASN A 263 -0.73 -10.13 -23.49
N GLY A 264 -1.00 -8.91 -23.98
CA GLY A 264 -2.18 -8.62 -24.81
C GLY A 264 -3.51 -8.45 -24.07
N LYS A 265 -3.52 -8.63 -22.73
CA LYS A 265 -4.72 -8.48 -21.90
C LYS A 265 -4.77 -7.08 -21.27
N GLU A 266 -5.93 -6.42 -21.36
CA GLU A 266 -6.16 -5.17 -20.62
C GLU A 266 -6.21 -5.44 -19.12
N CYS A 267 -5.26 -4.87 -18.39
CA CYS A 267 -5.13 -5.11 -16.96
C CYS A 267 -6.13 -4.30 -16.11
N PHE A 268 -6.50 -3.10 -16.57
CA PHE A 268 -7.33 -2.18 -15.81
C PHE A 268 -8.48 -1.64 -16.64
N LYS A 269 -9.63 -2.31 -16.61
CA LYS A 269 -10.89 -1.76 -17.13
C LYS A 269 -11.63 -1.03 -16.02
N LEU A 270 -11.35 0.26 -15.89
CA LEU A 270 -12.10 1.10 -14.96
C LEU A 270 -13.55 1.27 -15.44
N GLY A 271 -14.51 0.96 -14.57
CA GLY A 271 -15.93 1.18 -14.80
C GLY A 271 -16.69 0.07 -15.53
N LYS A 272 -16.06 -1.03 -15.89
CA LYS A 272 -16.76 -2.26 -16.37
C LYS A 272 -16.47 -3.39 -15.39
N LYS A 273 -17.39 -4.36 -15.28
CA LYS A 273 -17.13 -5.63 -14.60
C LYS A 273 -15.88 -6.22 -15.26
N SER A 274 -14.75 -6.15 -14.58
CA SER A 274 -13.54 -6.80 -15.05
C SER A 274 -13.74 -8.30 -14.93
N THR A 275 -13.01 -9.07 -15.72
CA THR A 275 -12.95 -10.53 -15.56
C THR A 275 -12.26 -10.92 -14.25
N ASP A 276 -11.64 -9.95 -13.57
CA ASP A 276 -11.14 -10.08 -12.22
C ASP A 276 -12.31 -10.18 -11.23
N LYS A 277 -12.16 -11.01 -10.22
CA LYS A 277 -13.15 -11.17 -9.14
C LYS A 277 -13.49 -9.85 -8.43
N PHE A 278 -12.66 -8.80 -8.63
CA PHE A 278 -12.75 -7.50 -8.01
C PHE A 278 -12.69 -6.40 -9.06
N PRO A 279 -13.83 -5.78 -9.38
CA PRO A 279 -13.83 -4.64 -10.27
C PRO A 279 -13.09 -3.49 -9.62
N VAL A 280 -12.02 -3.03 -10.25
CA VAL A 280 -11.34 -1.79 -9.85
C VAL A 280 -12.16 -0.63 -10.42
N ASN A 281 -12.92 0.03 -9.56
CA ASN A 281 -13.78 1.15 -9.94
C ASN A 281 -13.06 2.50 -9.94
N ASP A 282 -11.84 2.55 -9.41
CA ASP A 282 -11.06 3.77 -9.20
C ASP A 282 -9.57 3.44 -9.37
N GLY A 283 -8.84 4.27 -10.08
CA GLY A 283 -7.39 4.16 -10.20
C GLY A 283 -6.67 4.15 -8.86
N HIS A 284 -7.29 4.69 -7.82
CA HIS A 284 -6.80 4.60 -6.45
C HIS A 284 -6.69 3.17 -5.91
N GLN A 285 -7.45 2.25 -6.47
CA GLN A 285 -7.49 0.84 -6.07
C GLN A 285 -6.69 -0.07 -7.00
N MET A 286 -5.80 0.49 -7.82
CA MET A 286 -5.07 -0.25 -8.86
C MET A 286 -4.32 -1.48 -8.34
N ASP A 287 -3.71 -1.39 -7.16
CA ASP A 287 -2.94 -2.48 -6.53
C ASP A 287 -3.81 -3.55 -5.88
N GLN A 288 -5.14 -3.37 -5.87
CA GLN A 288 -6.10 -4.34 -5.40
C GLN A 288 -6.56 -5.28 -6.51
N ALA A 289 -6.33 -4.93 -7.77
CA ALA A 289 -6.65 -5.76 -8.92
C ALA A 289 -5.71 -6.96 -8.99
N THR A 290 -6.25 -8.14 -9.37
CA THR A 290 -5.45 -9.36 -9.52
C THR A 290 -4.36 -9.20 -10.57
N CYS A 291 -4.65 -8.49 -11.66
CA CYS A 291 -3.67 -8.25 -12.72
C CYS A 291 -2.49 -7.38 -12.29
N PHE A 292 -2.58 -6.67 -11.16
CA PHE A 292 -1.45 -5.91 -10.65
C PHE A 292 -0.25 -6.79 -10.27
N GLN A 293 -0.47 -8.08 -10.07
CA GLN A 293 0.62 -9.05 -9.83
C GLN A 293 1.63 -9.12 -10.99
N GLU A 294 1.23 -8.69 -12.17
CA GLU A 294 2.11 -8.59 -13.33
C GLU A 294 3.24 -7.55 -13.17
N TYR A 295 3.11 -6.66 -12.17
CA TYR A 295 4.17 -5.74 -11.75
C TYR A 295 5.10 -6.34 -10.67
N ASN A 296 4.90 -7.61 -10.29
CA ASN A 296 5.80 -8.27 -9.35
C ASN A 296 7.26 -8.30 -9.85
N PRO A 297 7.55 -8.50 -11.15
CA PRO A 297 8.94 -8.43 -11.63
C PRO A 297 9.60 -7.08 -11.35
N GLU A 298 8.91 -5.95 -11.54
CA GLU A 298 9.41 -4.62 -11.25
C GLU A 298 9.68 -4.44 -9.76
N ILE A 299 8.78 -4.95 -8.92
CA ILE A 299 8.92 -4.92 -7.46
C ILE A 299 10.13 -5.77 -7.03
N LEU A 300 10.27 -6.99 -7.56
CA LEU A 300 11.38 -7.90 -7.24
C LEU A 300 12.73 -7.32 -7.72
N ASN A 301 12.77 -6.73 -8.92
CA ASN A 301 13.96 -6.07 -9.45
C ASN A 301 14.35 -4.85 -8.59
N TYR A 302 13.37 -4.05 -8.16
CA TYR A 302 13.63 -2.96 -7.23
C TYR A 302 14.21 -3.47 -5.90
N ILE A 303 13.60 -4.49 -5.29
CA ILE A 303 14.12 -5.10 -4.06
C ILE A 303 15.55 -5.61 -4.30
N LYS A 304 15.80 -6.30 -5.41
CA LYS A 304 17.13 -6.83 -5.78
C LYS A 304 18.20 -5.74 -5.88
N SER A 305 17.83 -4.57 -6.38
CA SER A 305 18.77 -3.44 -6.53
C SER A 305 19.14 -2.78 -5.19
N ARG A 306 18.43 -3.13 -4.10
CA ARG A 306 18.58 -2.50 -2.78
C ARG A 306 19.28 -3.36 -1.73
N ILE A 307 19.40 -4.70 -1.98
CA ILE A 307 19.95 -5.67 -1.01
C ILE A 307 21.31 -6.24 -1.43
#